data_84a1ba7e9b54061648fa766873a81720
#
_entry.id   84a1ba7e9b54061648fa766873a81720
#
_cell.length_a   1.000
_cell.length_b   1.000
_cell.length_c   1.000
_cell.angle_alpha   90.00
_cell.angle_beta   90.00
_cell.angle_gamma   90.00
#
_symmetry.space_group_name_H-M   'P 1'
#
loop_
_entity.id
_entity.type
_entity.pdbx_description
1 polymer ?
#
loop_
_entity_poly.entity_id
_entity_poly.type
_entity_poly.pdbx_seq_one_letter_code
_entity_poly.pdbx_strand_id
1 'polypeptide(L)'
;TDYWEDIRKRYDSFEGGIKCNSTDIYRYEIPGGQYTNLKPQVVSLGLGSRFNEVKENYHKVNEMLGDIVKVTPSSKMVGDLAIFMTQNNLTPENIVEKGAALAFPDSAVSYFSGMMGQPAGGFPKDLQKVVLKGKEPITCRPGELLPPVDFEEKKKEMLAFTDTPTWRGVLSYCLYPKVLEDYVRQQKEYGYIMRLGSHVFFHGLAVGETNKVNIADGKTLVIKYLGLGEVDKDGMRTVSFELNGIRRDVQVPDEAAQKHIVKVPMADPTDKSQVGSSIPGAVSKVSVKEGDHVEEN
;
A
#
# COMPACT_ATOMS: atom_id res chain seq x y z
N THR A 1 -27.19 -2.39 -18.76
CA THR A 1 -27.33 -2.61 -17.29
C THR A 1 -26.86 -4.01 -16.91
N ASP A 2 -27.36 -5.08 -17.53
CA ASP A 2 -27.07 -6.48 -17.17
C ASP A 2 -25.59 -6.81 -17.20
N TYR A 3 -24.85 -6.34 -18.23
CA TYR A 3 -23.39 -6.46 -18.27
C TYR A 3 -22.70 -5.88 -17.02
N TRP A 4 -23.09 -4.67 -16.61
CA TRP A 4 -22.48 -4.02 -15.45
C TRP A 4 -22.87 -4.67 -14.13
N GLU A 5 -24.08 -5.22 -14.03
CA GLU A 5 -24.52 -5.96 -12.86
C GLU A 5 -23.71 -7.25 -12.67
N ASP A 6 -23.39 -7.93 -13.76
CA ASP A 6 -22.58 -9.14 -13.75
C ASP A 6 -21.10 -8.81 -13.43
N ILE A 7 -20.57 -7.75 -14.03
CA ILE A 7 -19.20 -7.27 -13.77
C ILE A 7 -19.04 -6.76 -12.32
N ARG A 8 -20.05 -6.08 -11.78
CA ARG A 8 -20.01 -5.54 -10.41
C ARG A 8 -19.68 -6.60 -9.36
N LYS A 9 -20.20 -7.81 -9.51
CA LYS A 9 -19.90 -8.94 -8.61
C LYS A 9 -18.41 -9.27 -8.54
N ARG A 10 -17.66 -9.03 -9.62
CA ARG A 10 -16.23 -9.29 -9.70
C ARG A 10 -15.38 -8.23 -9.01
N TYR A 11 -15.94 -7.06 -8.75
CA TYR A 11 -15.27 -5.92 -8.13
C TYR A 11 -15.87 -5.56 -6.76
N ASP A 12 -16.70 -6.42 -6.20
CA ASP A 12 -17.40 -6.19 -4.94
C ASP A 12 -16.46 -5.84 -3.77
N SER A 13 -15.31 -6.51 -3.69
CA SER A 13 -14.29 -6.24 -2.68
C SER A 13 -13.66 -4.84 -2.74
N PHE A 14 -13.80 -4.15 -3.87
CA PHE A 14 -13.29 -2.78 -4.07
C PHE A 14 -14.36 -1.70 -3.88
N GLU A 15 -15.60 -2.08 -3.58
CA GLU A 15 -16.66 -1.11 -3.32
C GLU A 15 -16.45 -0.40 -1.97
N GLY A 16 -16.55 0.93 -1.99
CA GLY A 16 -16.41 1.78 -0.79
C GLY A 16 -17.56 1.66 0.22
N GLY A 17 -18.48 0.70 0.05
CA GLY A 17 -19.63 0.48 0.92
C GLY A 17 -20.70 1.57 0.88
N ILE A 18 -20.65 2.47 -0.08
CA ILE A 18 -21.68 3.50 -0.31
C ILE A 18 -22.73 2.91 -1.26
N LYS A 19 -23.86 2.50 -0.70
CA LYS A 19 -24.93 1.79 -1.42
C LYS A 19 -26.03 2.69 -1.97
N CYS A 20 -26.06 3.96 -1.58
CA CYS A 20 -27.09 4.92 -1.99
C CYS A 20 -26.51 6.32 -2.21
N ASN A 21 -27.21 7.09 -3.01
CA ASN A 21 -26.91 8.52 -3.18
C ASN A 21 -27.19 9.28 -1.88
N SER A 22 -26.37 10.31 -1.61
CA SER A 22 -26.54 11.21 -0.48
C SER A 22 -26.41 12.66 -0.92
N THR A 23 -27.13 13.54 -0.27
CA THR A 23 -26.99 14.99 -0.43
C THR A 23 -25.84 15.56 0.41
N ASP A 24 -25.13 14.73 1.14
CA ASP A 24 -24.01 15.12 1.99
C ASP A 24 -22.92 15.89 1.24
N ILE A 25 -22.70 15.58 -0.05
CA ILE A 25 -21.74 16.31 -0.89
C ILE A 25 -22.10 17.78 -1.04
N TYR A 26 -23.40 18.12 -1.03
CA TYR A 26 -23.86 19.52 -1.06
C TYR A 26 -23.81 20.18 0.31
N ARG A 27 -24.09 19.42 1.37
CA ARG A 27 -24.06 19.92 2.74
C ARG A 27 -22.65 20.20 3.24
N TYR A 28 -21.72 19.30 2.95
CA TYR A 28 -20.34 19.37 3.46
C TYR A 28 -19.34 19.78 2.38
N GLU A 29 -19.81 20.01 1.15
CA GLU A 29 -19.01 20.43 0.00
C GLU A 29 -17.82 19.53 -0.33
N ILE A 30 -17.97 18.23 -0.05
CA ILE A 30 -16.96 17.23 -0.34
C ILE A 30 -17.11 16.78 -1.80
N PRO A 31 -16.09 16.95 -2.67
CA PRO A 31 -16.18 16.44 -4.03
C PRO A 31 -16.44 14.93 -4.04
N GLY A 32 -17.26 14.45 -4.98
CA GLY A 32 -17.71 13.05 -5.02
C GLY A 32 -16.55 12.04 -5.01
N GLY A 33 -15.51 12.28 -5.81
CA GLY A 33 -14.29 11.44 -5.81
C GLY A 33 -13.55 11.47 -4.48
N GLN A 34 -13.51 12.63 -3.80
CA GLN A 34 -12.92 12.72 -2.46
C GLN A 34 -13.77 12.02 -1.40
N TYR A 35 -15.10 12.09 -1.51
CA TYR A 35 -16.01 11.42 -0.58
C TYR A 35 -15.81 9.90 -0.58
N THR A 36 -15.69 9.30 -1.77
CA THR A 36 -15.47 7.85 -1.92
C THR A 36 -14.10 7.39 -1.41
N ASN A 37 -13.09 8.25 -1.45
CA ASN A 37 -11.76 7.98 -0.90
C ASN A 37 -11.67 8.24 0.60
N LEU A 38 -12.33 9.29 1.08
CA LEU A 38 -12.28 9.72 2.48
C LEU A 38 -12.88 8.67 3.43
N LYS A 39 -14.00 8.06 3.04
CA LYS A 39 -14.69 7.08 3.90
C LYS A 39 -13.84 5.85 4.23
N PRO A 40 -13.24 5.12 3.26
CA PRO A 40 -12.33 4.02 3.56
C PRO A 40 -11.12 4.45 4.39
N GLN A 41 -10.54 5.63 4.12
CA GLN A 41 -9.42 6.17 4.87
C GLN A 41 -9.79 6.39 6.35
N VAL A 42 -10.94 7.00 6.62
CA VAL A 42 -11.44 7.22 7.98
C VAL A 42 -11.70 5.90 8.71
N VAL A 43 -12.25 4.91 8.00
CA VAL A 43 -12.47 3.56 8.56
C VAL A 43 -11.15 2.87 8.90
N SER A 44 -10.16 2.92 8.02
CA SER A 44 -8.84 2.31 8.25
C SER A 44 -8.08 2.92 9.42
N LEU A 45 -8.37 4.18 9.75
CA LEU A 45 -7.83 4.88 10.92
C LEU A 45 -8.63 4.63 12.23
N GLY A 46 -9.62 3.73 12.19
CA GLY A 46 -10.47 3.43 13.35
C GLY A 46 -11.50 4.51 13.68
N LEU A 47 -11.69 5.49 12.81
CA LEU A 47 -12.62 6.61 13.01
C LEU A 47 -13.97 6.43 12.31
N GLY A 48 -14.31 5.23 11.88
CA GLY A 48 -15.54 4.95 11.12
C GLY A 48 -16.81 5.43 11.81
N SER A 49 -16.92 5.29 13.14
CA SER A 49 -18.03 5.79 13.95
C SER A 49 -18.12 7.34 14.02
N ARG A 50 -17.00 8.02 13.78
CA ARG A 50 -16.89 9.49 13.78
C ARG A 50 -16.93 10.09 12.37
N PHE A 51 -17.32 9.32 11.34
CA PHE A 51 -17.30 9.81 9.96
C PHE A 51 -18.17 11.06 9.74
N ASN A 52 -19.29 11.20 10.44
CA ASN A 52 -20.11 12.40 10.37
C ASN A 52 -19.35 13.63 10.88
N GLU A 53 -18.61 13.49 11.96
CA GLU A 53 -17.77 14.56 12.50
C GLU A 53 -16.64 14.94 11.53
N VAL A 54 -16.03 13.96 10.86
CA VAL A 54 -15.04 14.22 9.81
C VAL A 54 -15.64 15.03 8.67
N LYS A 55 -16.87 14.72 8.24
CA LYS A 55 -17.58 15.50 7.21
C LYS A 55 -17.84 16.95 7.65
N GLU A 56 -18.28 17.15 8.88
CA GLU A 56 -18.45 18.48 9.45
C GLU A 56 -17.13 19.25 9.53
N ASN A 57 -16.08 18.59 9.98
CA ASN A 57 -14.75 19.18 10.02
C ASN A 57 -14.19 19.47 8.61
N TYR A 58 -14.55 18.68 7.61
CA TYR A 58 -14.16 18.96 6.21
C TYR A 58 -14.73 20.30 5.75
N HIS A 59 -16.00 20.56 6.02
CA HIS A 59 -16.65 21.83 5.72
C HIS A 59 -15.99 22.99 6.49
N LYS A 60 -15.82 22.85 7.82
CA LYS A 60 -15.15 23.86 8.66
C LYS A 60 -13.73 24.18 8.22
N VAL A 61 -12.96 23.17 7.81
CA VAL A 61 -11.62 23.37 7.26
C VAL A 61 -11.68 24.19 5.98
N ASN A 62 -12.63 23.90 5.10
CA ASN A 62 -12.77 24.65 3.85
C ASN A 62 -13.09 26.14 4.13
N GLU A 63 -14.05 26.41 5.03
CA GLU A 63 -14.36 27.78 5.46
C GLU A 63 -13.14 28.48 6.09
N MET A 64 -12.44 27.80 6.99
CA MET A 64 -11.23 28.31 7.65
C MET A 64 -10.10 28.65 6.65
N LEU A 65 -10.04 27.95 5.51
CA LEU A 65 -9.09 28.20 4.45
C LEU A 65 -9.56 29.26 3.43
N GLY A 66 -10.77 29.80 3.58
CA GLY A 66 -11.35 30.82 2.71
C GLY A 66 -12.00 30.25 1.44
N ASP A 67 -12.70 29.14 1.58
CA ASP A 67 -13.44 28.46 0.48
C ASP A 67 -12.56 28.16 -0.73
N ILE A 68 -11.46 27.49 -0.51
CA ILE A 68 -10.52 27.16 -1.58
C ILE A 68 -11.12 26.21 -2.61
N VAL A 69 -10.63 26.28 -3.84
CA VAL A 69 -10.99 25.32 -4.91
C VAL A 69 -10.54 23.94 -4.51
N LYS A 70 -11.51 23.02 -4.36
CA LYS A 70 -11.29 21.64 -3.95
C LYS A 70 -11.12 20.72 -5.16
N VAL A 71 -9.91 20.70 -5.68
CA VAL A 71 -9.46 19.80 -6.76
C VAL A 71 -8.15 19.15 -6.31
N THR A 72 -7.80 17.98 -6.84
CA THR A 72 -6.53 17.32 -6.49
C THR A 72 -5.34 18.26 -6.76
N PRO A 73 -4.44 18.52 -5.78
CA PRO A 73 -4.31 17.84 -4.48
C PRO A 73 -5.02 18.52 -3.30
N SER A 74 -5.61 19.70 -3.46
CA SER A 74 -6.18 20.49 -2.36
C SER A 74 -7.34 19.79 -1.64
N SER A 75 -8.19 19.08 -2.36
CA SER A 75 -9.30 18.31 -1.76
C SER A 75 -8.80 17.21 -0.80
N LYS A 76 -7.66 16.57 -1.13
CA LYS A 76 -7.03 15.60 -0.25
C LYS A 76 -6.49 16.29 1.02
N MET A 77 -5.82 17.41 0.87
CA MET A 77 -5.29 18.20 1.99
C MET A 77 -6.41 18.62 2.96
N VAL A 78 -7.55 19.10 2.45
CA VAL A 78 -8.71 19.44 3.29
C VAL A 78 -9.22 18.21 4.05
N GLY A 79 -9.27 17.04 3.40
CA GLY A 79 -9.65 15.77 4.02
C GLY A 79 -8.67 15.33 5.12
N ASP A 80 -7.38 15.38 4.84
CA ASP A 80 -6.34 15.02 5.82
C ASP A 80 -6.38 15.95 7.05
N LEU A 81 -6.59 17.25 6.83
CA LEU A 81 -6.70 18.21 7.92
C LEU A 81 -8.01 18.02 8.72
N ALA A 82 -9.12 17.67 8.07
CA ALA A 82 -10.37 17.34 8.74
C ALA A 82 -10.24 16.08 9.62
N ILE A 83 -9.56 15.04 9.12
CA ILE A 83 -9.25 13.85 9.92
C ILE A 83 -8.37 14.23 11.12
N PHE A 84 -7.31 15.01 10.89
CA PHE A 84 -6.41 15.48 11.95
C PHE A 84 -7.15 16.26 13.04
N MET A 85 -8.06 17.17 12.67
CA MET A 85 -8.89 17.89 13.61
C MET A 85 -9.79 16.95 14.42
N THR A 86 -10.39 15.95 13.76
CA THR A 86 -11.24 14.96 14.42
C THR A 86 -10.45 14.10 15.39
N GLN A 87 -9.28 13.63 15.02
CA GLN A 87 -8.41 12.80 15.87
C GLN A 87 -7.96 13.53 17.14
N ASN A 88 -7.65 14.81 17.01
CA ASN A 88 -7.11 15.63 18.10
C ASN A 88 -8.18 16.48 18.81
N ASN A 89 -9.46 16.29 18.48
CA ASN A 89 -10.60 17.07 19.02
C ASN A 89 -10.36 18.59 18.89
N LEU A 90 -9.90 19.01 17.71
CA LEU A 90 -9.65 20.42 17.39
C LEU A 90 -10.88 21.07 16.75
N THR A 91 -10.99 22.37 16.94
CA THR A 91 -11.99 23.23 16.30
C THR A 91 -11.30 24.40 15.62
N PRO A 92 -11.96 25.14 14.71
CA PRO A 92 -11.37 26.34 14.10
C PRO A 92 -10.87 27.36 15.12
N GLU A 93 -11.53 27.46 16.28
CA GLU A 93 -11.20 28.42 17.33
C GLU A 93 -9.93 28.03 18.11
N ASN A 94 -9.66 26.73 18.26
CA ASN A 94 -8.58 26.25 19.11
C ASN A 94 -7.39 25.64 18.35
N ILE A 95 -7.51 25.46 17.03
CA ILE A 95 -6.47 24.79 16.22
C ILE A 95 -5.14 25.56 16.22
N VAL A 96 -5.19 26.89 16.30
CA VAL A 96 -3.98 27.73 16.34
C VAL A 96 -3.23 27.53 17.66
N GLU A 97 -3.95 27.53 18.77
CA GLU A 97 -3.36 27.37 20.11
C GLU A 97 -2.90 25.93 20.36
N LYS A 98 -3.84 24.97 20.27
CA LYS A 98 -3.56 23.57 20.58
C LYS A 98 -2.71 22.88 19.51
N GLY A 99 -2.84 23.29 18.25
CA GLY A 99 -2.09 22.74 17.12
C GLY A 99 -0.60 23.02 17.17
N ALA A 100 -0.18 24.07 17.88
CA ALA A 100 1.23 24.44 17.99
C ALA A 100 2.12 23.29 18.51
N ALA A 101 1.61 22.44 19.41
CA ALA A 101 2.29 21.28 19.98
C ALA A 101 2.19 20.01 19.10
N LEU A 102 1.33 20.00 18.08
CA LEU A 102 1.02 18.81 17.29
C LEU A 102 1.79 18.79 15.97
N ALA A 103 2.00 17.60 15.40
CA ALA A 103 2.53 17.42 14.06
C ALA A 103 1.36 17.42 13.06
N PHE A 104 1.30 18.43 12.20
CA PHE A 104 0.30 18.49 11.14
C PHE A 104 0.59 17.46 10.03
N PRO A 105 -0.45 17.00 9.30
CA PRO A 105 -0.26 16.14 8.13
C PRO A 105 0.66 16.79 7.09
N ASP A 106 1.48 15.98 6.42
CA ASP A 106 2.42 16.45 5.41
C ASP A 106 1.74 17.21 4.26
N SER A 107 0.51 16.80 3.90
CA SER A 107 -0.28 17.50 2.89
C SER A 107 -0.65 18.93 3.33
N ALA A 108 -0.97 19.13 4.62
CA ALA A 108 -1.23 20.46 5.17
C ALA A 108 0.05 21.31 5.21
N VAL A 109 1.17 20.72 5.66
CA VAL A 109 2.48 21.40 5.64
C VAL A 109 2.86 21.80 4.20
N SER A 110 2.67 20.89 3.25
CA SER A 110 2.93 21.15 1.82
C SER A 110 2.05 22.26 1.26
N TYR A 111 0.77 22.29 1.62
CA TYR A 111 -0.15 23.35 1.22
C TYR A 111 0.30 24.72 1.77
N PHE A 112 0.49 24.82 3.07
CA PHE A 112 0.83 26.08 3.73
C PHE A 112 2.25 26.57 3.39
N SER A 113 3.14 25.67 2.97
CA SER A 113 4.46 26.07 2.45
C SER A 113 4.43 26.62 1.02
N GLY A 114 3.28 26.59 0.33
CA GLY A 114 3.14 27.04 -1.04
C GLY A 114 3.49 25.99 -2.11
N MET A 115 3.78 24.75 -1.72
CA MET A 115 4.12 23.65 -2.66
C MET A 115 2.92 23.21 -3.51
N MET A 116 1.71 23.56 -3.14
CA MET A 116 0.48 23.33 -3.92
C MET A 116 -0.01 24.60 -4.65
N GLY A 117 0.82 25.65 -4.75
CA GLY A 117 0.47 26.93 -5.30
C GLY A 117 -0.02 27.93 -4.24
N GLN A 118 -0.48 29.08 -4.71
CA GLN A 118 -0.95 30.18 -3.86
C GLN A 118 -2.48 30.30 -3.99
N PRO A 119 -3.26 30.18 -2.91
CA PRO A 119 -4.71 30.39 -2.98
C PRO A 119 -5.02 31.87 -3.27
N ALA A 120 -6.09 32.12 -4.04
CA ALA A 120 -6.46 33.46 -4.48
C ALA A 120 -6.67 34.45 -3.30
N GLY A 121 -7.21 33.98 -2.19
CA GLY A 121 -7.40 34.77 -0.96
C GLY A 121 -6.17 34.84 -0.05
N GLY A 122 -5.07 34.19 -0.42
CA GLY A 122 -3.90 34.00 0.45
C GLY A 122 -4.14 32.95 1.53
N PHE A 123 -3.12 32.68 2.33
CA PHE A 123 -3.20 31.74 3.45
C PHE A 123 -3.68 32.43 4.73
N PRO A 124 -4.50 31.76 5.58
CA PRO A 124 -4.80 32.25 6.93
C PRO A 124 -3.50 32.28 7.76
N LYS A 125 -3.01 33.48 8.04
CA LYS A 125 -1.63 33.75 8.50
C LYS A 125 -1.28 33.07 9.82
N ASP A 126 -2.19 33.11 10.80
CA ASP A 126 -1.95 32.50 12.11
C ASP A 126 -1.83 30.99 12.01
N LEU A 127 -2.71 30.35 11.22
CA LEU A 127 -2.66 28.91 11.00
C LEU A 127 -1.43 28.54 10.18
N GLN A 128 -1.08 29.29 9.14
CA GLN A 128 0.14 29.09 8.34
C GLN A 128 1.37 29.06 9.24
N LYS A 129 1.51 30.04 10.14
CA LYS A 129 2.62 30.14 11.08
C LYS A 129 2.72 28.91 12.00
N VAL A 130 1.59 28.45 12.53
CA VAL A 130 1.53 27.28 13.41
C VAL A 130 1.86 26.00 12.67
N VAL A 131 1.34 25.81 11.45
CA VAL A 131 1.60 24.61 10.63
C VAL A 131 3.07 24.54 10.18
N LEU A 132 3.64 25.66 9.78
CA LEU A 132 5.01 25.72 9.25
C LEU A 132 6.08 25.69 10.36
N LYS A 133 5.73 25.99 11.61
CA LYS A 133 6.67 25.96 12.76
C LYS A 133 7.98 26.73 12.48
N GLY A 134 7.88 27.90 11.89
CA GLY A 134 8.99 28.79 11.59
C GLY A 134 9.70 28.51 10.25
N LYS A 135 9.21 27.57 9.44
CA LYS A 135 9.68 27.42 8.06
C LYS A 135 9.09 28.53 7.19
N GLU A 136 9.92 29.11 6.34
CA GLU A 136 9.46 30.13 5.39
C GLU A 136 8.70 29.49 4.21
N PRO A 137 7.51 30.02 3.85
CA PRO A 137 6.78 29.55 2.68
C PRO A 137 7.42 30.05 1.39
N ILE A 138 7.25 29.29 0.32
CA ILE A 138 7.65 29.72 -1.03
C ILE A 138 6.52 30.49 -1.70
N THR A 139 6.89 31.44 -2.57
CA THR A 139 5.96 32.25 -3.36
C THR A 139 6.11 32.03 -4.87
N CYS A 140 7.20 31.40 -5.30
CA CYS A 140 7.46 31.01 -6.67
C CYS A 140 6.85 29.61 -6.98
N ARG A 141 6.93 29.17 -8.21
CA ARG A 141 6.55 27.81 -8.60
C ARG A 141 7.51 26.80 -7.97
N PRO A 142 7.02 25.73 -7.32
CA PRO A 142 7.88 24.73 -6.69
C PRO A 142 8.95 24.15 -7.63
N GLY A 143 8.59 23.92 -8.90
CA GLY A 143 9.53 23.39 -9.90
C GLY A 143 10.74 24.31 -10.21
N GLU A 144 10.67 25.58 -9.87
CA GLU A 144 11.80 26.52 -10.03
C GLU A 144 12.89 26.32 -8.97
N LEU A 145 12.52 25.70 -7.83
CA LEU A 145 13.43 25.44 -6.72
C LEU A 145 14.02 24.03 -6.75
N LEU A 146 13.46 23.14 -7.55
CA LEU A 146 13.92 21.76 -7.62
C LEU A 146 15.13 21.66 -8.55
N PRO A 147 16.18 20.92 -8.16
CA PRO A 147 17.29 20.64 -9.05
C PRO A 147 16.82 19.77 -10.22
N PRO A 148 17.50 19.86 -11.38
CA PRO A 148 17.26 18.92 -12.47
C PRO A 148 17.41 17.47 -12.01
N VAL A 149 16.56 16.59 -12.52
CA VAL A 149 16.64 15.16 -12.20
C VAL A 149 17.79 14.53 -12.98
N ASP A 150 18.71 13.88 -12.29
CA ASP A 150 19.73 13.01 -12.92
C ASP A 150 19.11 11.63 -13.15
N PHE A 151 18.72 11.36 -14.40
CA PHE A 151 18.09 10.10 -14.78
C PHE A 151 19.06 8.91 -14.74
N GLU A 152 20.37 9.14 -14.95
CA GLU A 152 21.36 8.06 -14.87
C GLU A 152 21.60 7.65 -13.41
N GLU A 153 21.59 8.60 -12.48
CA GLU A 153 21.60 8.31 -11.06
C GLU A 153 20.35 7.53 -10.65
N LYS A 154 19.16 7.97 -11.05
CA LYS A 154 17.90 7.26 -10.79
C LYS A 154 17.88 5.84 -11.36
N LYS A 155 18.45 5.66 -12.52
CA LYS A 155 18.63 4.33 -13.12
C LYS A 155 19.54 3.42 -12.30
N LYS A 156 20.63 3.98 -11.73
CA LYS A 156 21.50 3.24 -10.82
C LYS A 156 20.80 2.88 -9.51
N GLU A 157 20.04 3.79 -8.92
CA GLU A 157 19.23 3.52 -7.72
C GLU A 157 18.26 2.34 -7.94
N MET A 158 17.66 2.25 -9.13
CA MET A 158 16.75 1.15 -9.48
C MET A 158 17.41 -0.22 -9.49
N LEU A 159 18.73 -0.32 -9.67
CA LEU A 159 19.44 -1.60 -9.63
C LEU A 159 19.36 -2.30 -8.26
N ALA A 160 18.98 -1.57 -7.20
CA ALA A 160 18.73 -2.15 -5.89
C ALA A 160 17.50 -3.08 -5.86
N PHE A 161 16.55 -2.91 -6.79
CA PHE A 161 15.32 -3.69 -6.80
C PHE A 161 14.94 -4.27 -8.18
N THR A 162 15.62 -3.93 -9.28
CA THR A 162 15.42 -4.54 -10.61
C THR A 162 16.72 -4.66 -11.36
N ASP A 163 16.92 -5.82 -12.01
CA ASP A 163 18.14 -6.11 -12.79
C ASP A 163 18.10 -5.47 -14.19
N THR A 164 16.92 -5.05 -14.64
CA THR A 164 16.69 -4.54 -16.00
C THR A 164 15.92 -3.22 -15.99
N PRO A 165 16.52 -2.13 -15.50
CA PRO A 165 15.85 -0.83 -15.49
C PRO A 165 15.62 -0.33 -16.93
N THR A 166 14.36 -0.15 -17.29
CA THR A 166 13.95 0.44 -18.57
C THR A 166 13.82 1.95 -18.46
N TRP A 167 13.91 2.69 -19.58
CA TRP A 167 13.68 4.12 -19.57
C TRP A 167 12.29 4.52 -19.02
N ARG A 168 11.25 3.76 -19.39
CA ARG A 168 9.90 3.96 -18.83
C ARG A 168 9.87 3.72 -17.32
N GLY A 169 10.60 2.72 -16.84
CA GLY A 169 10.79 2.47 -15.41
C GLY A 169 11.44 3.65 -14.70
N VAL A 170 12.51 4.22 -15.27
CA VAL A 170 13.19 5.40 -14.69
C VAL A 170 12.24 6.57 -14.55
N LEU A 171 11.44 6.87 -15.58
CA LEU A 171 10.42 7.93 -15.50
C LEU A 171 9.36 7.63 -14.43
N SER A 172 8.89 6.38 -14.35
CA SER A 172 7.94 5.97 -13.31
C SER A 172 8.54 6.06 -11.91
N TYR A 173 9.82 5.73 -11.75
CA TYR A 173 10.54 5.83 -10.48
C TYR A 173 10.68 7.30 -10.04
N CYS A 174 10.97 8.20 -10.96
CA CYS A 174 11.03 9.64 -10.64
C CYS A 174 9.67 10.21 -10.20
N LEU A 175 8.57 9.70 -10.77
CA LEU A 175 7.22 10.16 -10.47
C LEU A 175 6.61 9.49 -9.22
N TYR A 176 6.85 8.18 -9.07
CA TYR A 176 6.19 7.35 -8.06
C TYR A 176 7.14 6.25 -7.55
N PRO A 177 8.24 6.59 -6.82
CA PRO A 177 9.28 5.63 -6.46
C PRO A 177 8.71 4.41 -5.72
N LYS A 178 7.99 4.63 -4.64
CA LYS A 178 7.43 3.54 -3.85
C LYS A 178 6.46 2.64 -4.62
N VAL A 179 5.63 3.23 -5.49
CA VAL A 179 4.67 2.46 -6.30
C VAL A 179 5.39 1.54 -7.28
N LEU A 180 6.48 2.03 -7.90
CA LEU A 180 7.28 1.20 -8.80
C LEU A 180 8.01 0.08 -8.06
N GLU A 181 8.60 0.36 -6.90
CA GLU A 181 9.25 -0.65 -6.06
C GLU A 181 8.27 -1.77 -5.68
N ASP A 182 7.07 -1.42 -5.22
CA ASP A 182 6.04 -2.38 -4.84
C ASP A 182 5.56 -3.19 -6.07
N TYR A 183 5.39 -2.54 -7.22
CA TYR A 183 5.05 -3.21 -8.47
C TYR A 183 6.13 -4.22 -8.90
N VAL A 184 7.40 -3.84 -8.86
CA VAL A 184 8.52 -4.74 -9.23
C VAL A 184 8.62 -5.91 -8.25
N ARG A 185 8.42 -5.66 -6.94
CA ARG A 185 8.39 -6.72 -5.92
C ARG A 185 7.28 -7.73 -6.22
N GLN A 186 6.07 -7.25 -6.46
CA GLN A 186 4.93 -8.10 -6.81
C GLN A 186 5.20 -8.88 -8.11
N GLN A 187 5.82 -8.25 -9.11
CA GLN A 187 6.18 -8.91 -10.36
C GLN A 187 7.25 -9.99 -10.17
N LYS A 188 8.22 -9.81 -9.27
CA LYS A 188 9.20 -10.84 -8.92
C LYS A 188 8.55 -12.02 -8.20
N GLU A 189 7.57 -11.76 -7.34
CA GLU A 189 6.87 -12.79 -6.57
C GLU A 189 5.89 -13.60 -7.42
N TYR A 190 5.06 -12.93 -8.21
CA TYR A 190 3.94 -13.57 -8.93
C TYR A 190 4.16 -13.69 -10.45
N GLY A 191 5.23 -13.13 -11.00
CA GLY A 191 5.46 -13.09 -12.44
C GLY A 191 4.54 -12.12 -13.18
N TYR A 192 4.33 -12.39 -14.48
CA TYR A 192 3.52 -11.55 -15.39
C TYR A 192 2.02 -11.83 -15.29
N ILE A 193 1.39 -11.42 -14.19
CA ILE A 193 -0.04 -11.62 -13.94
C ILE A 193 -0.97 -10.75 -14.82
N MET A 194 -0.46 -9.73 -15.49
CA MET A 194 -1.26 -8.85 -16.36
C MET A 194 -1.92 -9.57 -17.56
N ARG A 195 -1.54 -10.82 -17.82
CA ARG A 195 -2.19 -11.66 -18.84
C ARG A 195 -3.36 -12.46 -18.31
N LEU A 196 -3.61 -12.44 -17.01
CA LEU A 196 -4.77 -13.06 -16.39
C LEU A 196 -6.00 -12.17 -16.60
N GLY A 197 -7.16 -12.79 -16.79
CA GLY A 197 -8.43 -12.06 -16.76
C GLY A 197 -8.69 -11.50 -15.36
N SER A 198 -9.40 -10.37 -15.26
CA SER A 198 -9.70 -9.71 -13.98
C SER A 198 -10.34 -10.65 -12.94
N HIS A 199 -11.26 -11.52 -13.39
CA HIS A 199 -11.89 -12.50 -12.50
C HIS A 199 -10.86 -13.41 -11.84
N VAL A 200 -9.96 -13.99 -12.63
CA VAL A 200 -8.93 -14.92 -12.12
C VAL A 200 -7.93 -14.18 -11.22
N PHE A 201 -7.59 -12.94 -11.57
CA PHE A 201 -6.68 -12.13 -10.77
C PHE A 201 -7.24 -11.81 -9.39
N PHE A 202 -8.53 -11.43 -9.28
CA PHE A 202 -9.11 -11.00 -8.02
C PHE A 202 -9.70 -12.15 -7.18
N HIS A 203 -10.19 -13.20 -7.81
CA HIS A 203 -10.96 -14.25 -7.12
C HIS A 203 -10.35 -15.66 -7.28
N GLY A 204 -9.33 -15.81 -8.13
CA GLY A 204 -8.80 -17.12 -8.47
C GLY A 204 -9.73 -17.93 -9.36
N LEU A 205 -9.57 -19.25 -9.32
CA LEU A 205 -10.39 -20.21 -10.04
C LEU A 205 -11.16 -21.10 -9.05
N ALA A 206 -12.42 -21.33 -9.30
CA ALA A 206 -13.18 -22.38 -8.60
C ALA A 206 -12.70 -23.77 -9.05
N VAL A 207 -12.88 -24.79 -8.19
CA VAL A 207 -12.51 -26.16 -8.54
C VAL A 207 -13.26 -26.62 -9.79
N GLY A 208 -12.52 -27.10 -10.77
CA GLY A 208 -13.04 -27.48 -12.09
C GLY A 208 -13.16 -26.34 -13.09
N GLU A 209 -12.95 -25.09 -12.69
CA GLU A 209 -12.97 -23.94 -13.58
C GLU A 209 -11.71 -23.89 -14.45
N THR A 210 -11.88 -23.40 -15.69
CA THR A 210 -10.82 -23.33 -16.69
C THR A 210 -10.58 -21.88 -17.13
N ASN A 211 -9.33 -21.48 -17.20
CA ASN A 211 -8.90 -20.19 -17.74
C ASN A 211 -7.91 -20.39 -18.91
N LYS A 212 -8.03 -19.53 -19.93
CA LYS A 212 -7.11 -19.51 -21.07
C LYS A 212 -6.18 -18.31 -20.96
N VAL A 213 -4.88 -18.55 -20.97
CA VAL A 213 -3.86 -17.50 -20.86
C VAL A 213 -2.97 -17.51 -22.08
N ASN A 214 -2.94 -16.43 -22.83
CA ASN A 214 -2.02 -16.24 -23.94
C ASN A 214 -0.65 -15.80 -23.39
N ILE A 215 0.32 -16.71 -23.37
CA ILE A 215 1.65 -16.45 -22.83
C ILE A 215 2.60 -15.83 -23.86
N ALA A 216 2.38 -16.08 -25.14
CA ALA A 216 3.07 -15.49 -26.29
C ALA A 216 2.20 -15.62 -27.53
N ASP A 217 2.62 -15.00 -28.63
CA ASP A 217 1.95 -15.12 -29.92
C ASP A 217 1.87 -16.59 -30.34
N GLY A 218 0.65 -17.05 -30.63
CA GLY A 218 0.36 -18.43 -30.97
C GLY A 218 0.51 -19.45 -29.82
N LYS A 219 0.81 -19.00 -28.57
CA LYS A 219 0.95 -19.89 -27.42
C LYS A 219 -0.10 -19.60 -26.37
N THR A 220 -1.08 -20.47 -26.27
CA THR A 220 -2.16 -20.41 -25.27
C THR A 220 -2.02 -21.57 -24.30
N LEU A 221 -2.04 -21.26 -23.00
CA LEU A 221 -2.22 -22.26 -21.94
C LEU A 221 -3.69 -22.35 -21.58
N VAL A 222 -4.19 -23.56 -21.50
CA VAL A 222 -5.50 -23.88 -20.93
C VAL A 222 -5.24 -24.44 -19.53
N ILE A 223 -5.63 -23.67 -18.51
CA ILE A 223 -5.35 -23.98 -17.11
C ILE A 223 -6.67 -24.30 -16.44
N LYS A 224 -6.81 -25.53 -15.92
CA LYS A 224 -7.95 -25.95 -15.13
C LYS A 224 -7.51 -26.16 -13.69
N TYR A 225 -8.18 -25.54 -12.75
CA TYR A 225 -7.91 -25.73 -11.34
C TYR A 225 -8.59 -27.01 -10.84
N LEU A 226 -7.81 -27.91 -10.24
CA LEU A 226 -8.32 -29.20 -9.75
C LEU A 226 -8.56 -29.23 -8.26
N GLY A 227 -7.83 -28.43 -7.48
CA GLY A 227 -8.04 -28.34 -6.04
C GLY A 227 -6.78 -27.99 -5.26
N LEU A 228 -7.00 -27.80 -3.96
CA LEU A 228 -6.00 -27.47 -2.94
C LEU A 228 -5.90 -28.64 -1.95
N GLY A 229 -4.68 -29.12 -1.72
CA GLY A 229 -4.38 -30.16 -0.73
C GLY A 229 -4.36 -29.64 0.71
N GLU A 230 -4.26 -30.56 1.65
CA GLU A 230 -4.05 -30.24 3.05
C GLU A 230 -2.67 -29.62 3.29
N VAL A 231 -2.53 -28.93 4.44
CA VAL A 231 -1.22 -28.40 4.87
C VAL A 231 -0.36 -29.55 5.35
N ASP A 232 0.87 -29.63 4.82
CA ASP A 232 1.84 -30.60 5.29
C ASP A 232 2.59 -30.10 6.56
N LYS A 233 3.48 -30.97 7.09
CA LYS A 233 4.29 -30.66 8.28
C LYS A 233 5.22 -29.45 8.14
N ASP A 234 5.55 -29.09 6.91
CA ASP A 234 6.43 -27.96 6.57
C ASP A 234 5.62 -26.70 6.25
N GLY A 235 4.30 -26.74 6.47
CA GLY A 235 3.38 -25.63 6.22
C GLY A 235 3.17 -25.33 4.74
N MET A 236 3.34 -26.34 3.89
CA MET A 236 3.12 -26.25 2.46
C MET A 236 1.79 -26.89 2.08
N ARG A 237 1.21 -26.42 0.99
CA ARG A 237 0.04 -27.04 0.35
C ARG A 237 0.35 -27.38 -1.09
N THR A 238 -0.25 -28.48 -1.54
CA THR A 238 -0.22 -28.85 -2.96
C THR A 238 -1.39 -28.20 -3.68
N VAL A 239 -1.13 -27.36 -4.66
CA VAL A 239 -2.14 -26.83 -5.58
C VAL A 239 -2.08 -27.65 -6.87
N SER A 240 -3.19 -28.31 -7.20
CA SER A 240 -3.28 -29.17 -8.39
C SER A 240 -3.96 -28.44 -9.55
N PHE A 241 -3.33 -28.48 -10.70
CA PHE A 241 -3.83 -27.94 -11.96
C PHE A 241 -3.77 -28.96 -13.07
N GLU A 242 -4.55 -28.75 -14.11
CA GLU A 242 -4.39 -29.38 -15.42
C GLU A 242 -3.95 -28.30 -16.43
N LEU A 243 -2.79 -28.46 -17.02
CA LEU A 243 -2.23 -27.56 -18.04
C LEU A 243 -2.29 -28.25 -19.40
N ASN A 244 -3.11 -27.76 -20.32
CA ASN A 244 -3.31 -28.36 -21.65
C ASN A 244 -3.57 -29.89 -21.59
N GLY A 245 -4.39 -30.34 -20.64
CA GLY A 245 -4.72 -31.75 -20.44
C GLY A 245 -3.73 -32.54 -19.57
N ILE A 246 -2.63 -31.93 -19.12
CA ILE A 246 -1.62 -32.61 -18.29
C ILE A 246 -1.66 -32.09 -16.86
N ARG A 247 -1.83 -32.98 -15.91
CA ARG A 247 -1.83 -32.61 -14.48
C ARG A 247 -0.47 -32.06 -14.05
N ARG A 248 -0.53 -30.98 -13.25
CA ARG A 248 0.62 -30.33 -12.60
C ARG A 248 0.28 -30.02 -11.16
N ASP A 249 1.14 -30.43 -10.26
CA ASP A 249 1.05 -30.16 -8.84
C ASP A 249 2.16 -29.15 -8.46
N VAL A 250 1.77 -28.08 -7.76
CA VAL A 250 2.68 -27.02 -7.33
C VAL A 250 2.62 -26.92 -5.81
N GLN A 251 3.77 -26.93 -5.16
CA GLN A 251 3.87 -26.69 -3.73
C GLN A 251 3.89 -25.18 -3.46
N VAL A 252 2.99 -24.72 -2.61
CA VAL A 252 2.90 -23.31 -2.19
C VAL A 252 2.92 -23.22 -0.67
N PRO A 253 3.56 -22.20 -0.07
CA PRO A 253 3.51 -21.98 1.36
C PRO A 253 2.09 -21.54 1.79
N ASP A 254 1.56 -22.12 2.86
CA ASP A 254 0.35 -21.62 3.51
C ASP A 254 0.75 -20.55 4.53
N GLU A 255 0.38 -19.31 4.27
CA GLU A 255 0.79 -18.16 5.11
C GLU A 255 0.31 -18.29 6.57
N ALA A 256 -0.85 -18.87 6.79
CA ALA A 256 -1.39 -19.06 8.14
C ALA A 256 -0.61 -20.15 8.89
N ALA A 257 -0.29 -21.25 8.23
CA ALA A 257 0.49 -22.34 8.80
C ALA A 257 1.96 -21.92 9.02
N GLN A 258 2.55 -21.20 8.08
CA GLN A 258 3.93 -20.73 8.18
C GLN A 258 4.19 -19.81 9.41
N LYS A 259 3.17 -19.05 9.84
CA LYS A 259 3.28 -18.21 11.06
C LYS A 259 3.41 -19.02 12.35
N HIS A 260 3.00 -20.27 12.33
CA HIS A 260 3.03 -21.17 13.50
C HIS A 260 4.19 -22.16 13.46
N ILE A 261 4.95 -22.22 12.36
CA ILE A 261 6.10 -23.10 12.25
C ILE A 261 7.30 -22.46 12.91
N VAL A 262 7.73 -23.05 14.01
CA VAL A 262 9.01 -22.71 14.65
C VAL A 262 10.12 -23.33 13.79
N LYS A 263 10.76 -22.53 12.95
CA LYS A 263 11.95 -22.97 12.23
C LYS A 263 13.09 -23.10 13.23
N VAL A 264 13.42 -24.32 13.59
CA VAL A 264 14.64 -24.59 14.36
C VAL A 264 15.83 -24.36 13.43
N PRO A 265 16.77 -23.45 13.78
CA PRO A 265 17.95 -23.24 12.94
C PRO A 265 18.74 -24.55 12.85
N MET A 266 19.00 -25.00 11.62
CA MET A 266 19.84 -26.16 11.36
C MET A 266 21.26 -25.70 11.12
N ALA A 267 22.24 -26.47 11.60
CA ALA A 267 23.65 -26.19 11.31
C ALA A 267 23.92 -26.32 9.81
N ASP A 268 24.73 -25.42 9.27
CA ASP A 268 25.21 -25.51 7.90
C ASP A 268 26.28 -26.62 7.80
N PRO A 269 26.07 -27.67 6.99
CA PRO A 269 27.02 -28.75 6.85
C PRO A 269 28.38 -28.33 6.29
N THR A 270 28.46 -27.15 5.66
CA THR A 270 29.69 -26.62 5.07
C THR A 270 30.45 -25.68 6.06
N ASP A 271 29.80 -25.25 7.13
CA ASP A 271 30.39 -24.39 8.14
C ASP A 271 30.92 -25.22 9.33
N LYS A 272 32.22 -25.41 9.38
CA LYS A 272 32.88 -26.16 10.47
C LYS A 272 32.78 -25.54 11.85
N SER A 273 32.35 -24.29 11.95
CA SER A 273 32.11 -23.62 13.25
C SER A 273 30.75 -23.99 13.85
N GLN A 274 29.87 -24.65 13.11
CA GLN A 274 28.55 -25.06 13.54
C GLN A 274 28.49 -26.55 13.83
N VAL A 275 27.92 -26.91 14.98
CA VAL A 275 27.69 -28.31 15.36
C VAL A 275 26.20 -28.61 15.32
N GLY A 276 25.81 -29.50 14.40
CA GLY A 276 24.42 -29.98 14.27
C GLY A 276 24.20 -31.26 15.07
N SER A 277 22.98 -31.42 15.60
CA SER A 277 22.55 -32.71 16.17
C SER A 277 22.31 -33.73 15.06
N SER A 278 22.90 -34.92 15.19
CA SER A 278 22.68 -36.03 14.26
C SER A 278 21.31 -36.68 14.39
N ILE A 279 20.59 -36.44 15.48
CA ILE A 279 19.29 -37.06 15.78
C ILE A 279 18.34 -35.96 16.31
N PRO A 280 17.08 -35.94 15.89
CA PRO A 280 16.08 -35.05 16.49
C PRO A 280 15.92 -35.34 17.99
N GLY A 281 16.00 -34.27 18.80
CA GLY A 281 15.88 -34.42 20.25
C GLY A 281 15.92 -33.08 20.98
N ALA A 282 15.77 -33.12 22.30
CA ALA A 282 15.93 -31.96 23.17
C ALA A 282 17.35 -31.92 23.70
N VAL A 283 17.94 -30.72 23.77
CA VAL A 283 19.24 -30.53 24.40
C VAL A 283 19.11 -30.76 25.90
N SER A 284 19.70 -31.85 26.40
CA SER A 284 19.63 -32.20 27.82
C SER A 284 20.70 -31.47 28.66
N LYS A 285 21.85 -31.22 28.06
CA LYS A 285 22.99 -30.55 28.76
C LYS A 285 23.93 -29.91 27.72
N VAL A 286 24.37 -28.71 28.02
CA VAL A 286 25.49 -28.05 27.32
C VAL A 286 26.66 -28.08 28.26
N SER A 287 27.77 -28.73 27.85
CA SER A 287 28.95 -28.94 28.68
C SER A 287 30.05 -27.89 28.49
N VAL A 288 29.83 -26.96 27.53
CA VAL A 288 30.76 -25.88 27.19
C VAL A 288 30.12 -24.54 27.42
N LYS A 289 30.91 -23.49 27.60
CA LYS A 289 30.45 -22.10 27.75
C LYS A 289 30.97 -21.27 26.57
N GLU A 290 30.40 -20.12 26.37
CA GLU A 290 30.86 -19.17 25.37
C GLU A 290 32.32 -18.76 25.69
N GLY A 291 33.20 -18.94 24.68
CA GLY A 291 34.64 -18.72 24.81
C GLY A 291 35.47 -19.97 25.08
N ASP A 292 34.86 -21.14 25.35
CA ASP A 292 35.61 -22.39 25.53
C ASP A 292 36.17 -22.88 24.18
N HIS A 293 37.40 -23.37 24.18
CA HIS A 293 37.98 -24.00 23.01
C HIS A 293 37.49 -25.45 22.91
N VAL A 294 37.01 -25.84 21.73
CA VAL A 294 36.52 -27.18 21.45
C VAL A 294 37.28 -27.78 20.26
N GLU A 295 37.64 -29.05 20.31
CA GLU A 295 38.32 -29.79 19.26
C GLU A 295 37.33 -30.75 18.60
N GLU A 296 37.51 -30.92 17.29
CA GLU A 296 36.76 -31.92 16.50
C GLU A 296 37.27 -33.32 16.88
N ASN A 297 36.36 -34.20 17.28
CA ASN A 297 36.67 -35.60 17.57
C ASN A 297 36.48 -36.46 16.34
#